data_0bc6aa767f3ab0e73854a0843f337c6a
#
_entry.id   0bc6aa767f3ab0e73854a0843f337c6a
#
_cell.length_a   1.000
_cell.length_b   1.000
_cell.length_c   1.000
_cell.angle_alpha   90.00
_cell.angle_beta   90.00
_cell.angle_gamma   90.00
#
_symmetry.space_group_name_H-M   'P 1'
#
loop_
_entity.id
_entity.type
_entity.pdbx_description
1 polymer ?
#
loop_
_entity_poly.entity_id
_entity_poly.type
_entity_poly.pdbx_seq_one_letter_code
_entity_poly.pdbx_strand_id
1 'polypeptide(L)'
;MSEARIFYQEDCNLSLLDGKTIAIIGYGSQGHAHALNLKESGCNVIIGLYEGSKSWKKAEEQGFKVYVAAEAAKKADIIMILINDELQADMYKKDIEPNLEPGNMLMFAHGFNIHFGCIKPPKDVDVTMIAPKAPGHTVRSEYQAGKGTPCLIAVEQDATGKAWDCLLYTSPSP
;
A
#
# COMPACT_ATOMS: atom_id res chain seq x y z
N MET A 1 8.10 29.16 2.31
CA MET A 1 8.03 27.72 1.99
C MET A 1 8.04 26.99 3.33
N SER A 2 7.01 26.23 3.67
CA SER A 2 7.02 25.41 4.87
C SER A 2 8.08 24.32 4.69
N GLU A 3 8.97 24.16 5.66
CA GLU A 3 9.90 23.03 5.67
C GLU A 3 9.13 21.72 5.65
N ALA A 4 9.61 20.73 4.89
CA ALA A 4 9.01 19.40 4.87
C ALA A 4 9.18 18.76 6.25
N ARG A 5 8.10 18.22 6.84
CA ARG A 5 8.18 17.45 8.07
C ARG A 5 8.98 16.16 7.81
N ILE A 6 9.88 15.85 8.73
CA ILE A 6 10.63 14.59 8.72
C ILE A 6 10.09 13.75 9.87
N PHE A 7 9.80 12.49 9.59
CA PHE A 7 9.30 11.51 10.56
C PHE A 7 10.30 10.39 10.74
N TYR A 8 10.41 9.91 11.96
CA TYR A 8 11.29 8.81 12.35
C TYR A 8 10.44 7.69 13.00
N GLN A 9 11.07 6.57 13.32
CA GLN A 9 10.40 5.41 13.91
C GLN A 9 9.65 5.75 15.22
N GLU A 10 10.16 6.67 16.01
CA GLU A 10 9.53 7.14 17.25
C GLU A 10 8.21 7.90 17.03
N ASP A 11 7.99 8.41 15.81
CA ASP A 11 6.74 9.06 15.42
C ASP A 11 5.67 8.04 14.98
N CYS A 12 6.03 6.76 14.91
CA CYS A 12 5.20 5.69 14.39
C CYS A 12 4.65 4.80 15.51
N ASN A 13 3.37 4.38 15.38
CA ASN A 13 2.73 3.44 16.31
C ASN A 13 2.03 2.30 15.54
N LEU A 14 2.71 1.18 15.38
CA LEU A 14 2.24 0.04 14.58
C LEU A 14 0.88 -0.52 15.05
N SER A 15 0.50 -0.30 16.32
CA SER A 15 -0.77 -0.81 16.87
C SER A 15 -2.02 -0.26 16.18
N LEU A 16 -1.93 0.83 15.41
CA LEU A 16 -3.05 1.36 14.62
C LEU A 16 -3.42 0.46 13.42
N LEU A 17 -2.56 -0.48 13.07
CA LEU A 17 -2.84 -1.50 12.05
C LEU A 17 -3.40 -2.79 12.65
N ASP A 18 -3.50 -2.90 13.99
CA ASP A 18 -4.04 -4.06 14.65
C ASP A 18 -5.49 -4.31 14.23
N GLY A 19 -5.76 -5.54 13.80
CA GLY A 19 -7.07 -5.94 13.29
C GLY A 19 -7.42 -5.48 11.88
N LYS A 20 -6.56 -4.67 11.23
CA LYS A 20 -6.76 -4.25 9.84
C LYS A 20 -6.17 -5.25 8.86
N THR A 21 -6.84 -5.41 7.73
CA THR A 21 -6.35 -6.20 6.60
C THR A 21 -5.78 -5.26 5.53
N ILE A 22 -4.54 -5.51 5.12
CA ILE A 22 -3.83 -4.74 4.08
C ILE A 22 -3.77 -5.60 2.82
N ALA A 23 -4.40 -5.15 1.74
CA ALA A 23 -4.27 -5.76 0.42
C ALA A 23 -3.16 -5.07 -0.38
N ILE A 24 -2.16 -5.83 -0.80
CA ILE A 24 -1.15 -5.38 -1.76
C ILE A 24 -1.59 -5.84 -3.14
N ILE A 25 -1.94 -4.89 -4.00
CA ILE A 25 -2.36 -5.14 -5.37
C ILE A 25 -1.14 -5.08 -6.29
N GLY A 26 -0.72 -6.24 -6.76
CA GLY A 26 0.53 -6.43 -7.49
C GLY A 26 1.64 -7.04 -6.63
N TYR A 27 2.45 -7.92 -7.22
CA TYR A 27 3.55 -8.59 -6.52
C TYR A 27 4.85 -8.51 -7.35
N GLY A 28 5.10 -7.32 -7.89
CA GLY A 28 6.34 -6.93 -8.54
C GLY A 28 7.42 -6.55 -7.53
N SER A 29 8.42 -5.77 -7.95
CA SER A 29 9.55 -5.37 -7.11
C SER A 29 9.13 -4.68 -5.82
N GLN A 30 8.27 -3.66 -5.90
CA GLN A 30 7.77 -2.95 -4.72
C GLN A 30 6.75 -3.80 -3.93
N GLY A 31 5.79 -4.42 -4.61
CA GLY A 31 4.75 -5.22 -3.97
C GLY A 31 5.32 -6.36 -3.13
N HIS A 32 6.31 -7.07 -3.63
CA HIS A 32 7.03 -8.10 -2.89
C HIS A 32 7.70 -7.54 -1.62
N ALA A 33 8.43 -6.42 -1.73
CA ALA A 33 9.14 -5.83 -0.61
C ALA A 33 8.18 -5.31 0.48
N HIS A 34 7.17 -4.54 0.10
CA HIS A 34 6.16 -4.01 1.03
C HIS A 34 5.40 -5.14 1.73
N ALA A 35 4.94 -6.14 0.97
CA ALA A 35 4.18 -7.26 1.53
C ALA A 35 4.98 -8.03 2.59
N LEU A 36 6.24 -8.38 2.31
CA LEU A 36 7.07 -9.11 3.25
C LEU A 36 7.44 -8.28 4.48
N ASN A 37 7.80 -7.00 4.30
CA ASN A 37 8.14 -6.13 5.42
C ASN A 37 6.94 -5.95 6.36
N LEU A 38 5.75 -5.67 5.83
CA LEU A 38 4.53 -5.55 6.63
C LEU A 38 4.17 -6.86 7.34
N LYS A 39 4.29 -8.00 6.65
CA LYS A 39 4.03 -9.33 7.26
C LYS A 39 4.99 -9.62 8.41
N GLU A 40 6.28 -9.36 8.23
CA GLU A 40 7.30 -9.56 9.28
C GLU A 40 7.15 -8.56 10.43
N SER A 41 6.53 -7.40 10.18
CA SER A 41 6.14 -6.44 11.21
C SER A 41 4.82 -6.80 11.93
N GLY A 42 4.23 -7.97 11.64
CA GLY A 42 3.04 -8.48 12.32
C GLY A 42 1.71 -8.07 11.71
N CYS A 43 1.70 -7.37 10.56
CA CYS A 43 0.47 -6.96 9.90
C CYS A 43 -0.24 -8.13 9.19
N ASN A 44 -1.56 -8.07 9.10
CA ASN A 44 -2.35 -9.00 8.31
C ASN A 44 -2.36 -8.56 6.84
N VAL A 45 -1.55 -9.23 6.01
CA VAL A 45 -1.35 -8.89 4.60
C VAL A 45 -1.93 -9.95 3.69
N ILE A 46 -2.70 -9.53 2.70
CA ILE A 46 -3.18 -10.36 1.58
C ILE A 46 -2.67 -9.79 0.26
N ILE A 47 -2.62 -10.62 -0.77
CA ILE A 47 -2.15 -10.21 -2.09
C ILE A 47 -3.31 -10.24 -3.08
N GLY A 48 -3.45 -9.17 -3.88
CA GLY A 48 -4.40 -9.09 -4.98
C GLY A 48 -3.68 -9.14 -6.33
N LEU A 49 -4.05 -10.08 -7.19
CA LEU A 49 -3.45 -10.28 -8.52
C LEU A 49 -4.55 -10.49 -9.56
N TYR A 50 -4.19 -10.41 -10.86
CA TYR A 50 -5.08 -10.87 -11.91
C TYR A 50 -5.01 -12.40 -12.03
N GLU A 51 -6.10 -13.01 -12.50
CA GLU A 51 -6.17 -14.46 -12.71
C GLU A 51 -5.10 -14.94 -13.71
N GLY A 52 -4.34 -15.96 -13.36
CA GLY A 52 -3.23 -16.46 -14.17
C GLY A 52 -1.92 -15.67 -14.03
N SER A 53 -1.82 -14.76 -13.07
CA SER A 53 -0.58 -14.03 -12.80
C SER A 53 0.58 -14.99 -12.48
N LYS A 54 1.73 -14.76 -13.12
CA LYS A 54 2.97 -15.51 -12.85
C LYS A 54 3.47 -15.37 -11.40
N SER A 55 3.08 -14.28 -10.73
CA SER A 55 3.46 -14.01 -9.34
C SER A 55 2.60 -14.73 -8.32
N TRP A 56 1.49 -15.36 -8.74
CA TRP A 56 0.53 -16.03 -7.86
C TRP A 56 1.20 -17.07 -6.97
N LYS A 57 1.80 -18.06 -7.62
CA LYS A 57 2.50 -19.15 -6.93
C LYS A 57 3.63 -18.64 -6.03
N LYS A 58 4.39 -17.65 -6.50
CA LYS A 58 5.48 -17.04 -5.72
C LYS A 58 4.96 -16.39 -4.42
N ALA A 59 3.82 -15.70 -4.47
CA ALA A 59 3.23 -15.10 -3.29
C ALA A 59 2.70 -16.16 -2.31
N GLU A 60 2.07 -17.24 -2.81
CA GLU A 60 1.63 -18.38 -1.98
C GLU A 60 2.80 -19.08 -1.31
N GLU A 61 3.91 -19.31 -2.03
CA GLU A 61 5.14 -19.92 -1.48
C GLU A 61 5.77 -19.06 -0.35
N GLN A 62 5.55 -17.74 -0.37
CA GLN A 62 5.93 -16.82 0.72
C GLN A 62 4.89 -16.80 1.87
N GLY A 63 3.85 -17.64 1.80
CA GLY A 63 2.84 -17.79 2.84
C GLY A 63 1.81 -16.67 2.88
N PHE A 64 1.52 -16.02 1.75
CA PHE A 64 0.41 -15.09 1.63
C PHE A 64 -0.87 -15.79 1.15
N LYS A 65 -2.01 -15.29 1.60
CA LYS A 65 -3.30 -15.57 0.95
C LYS A 65 -3.39 -14.70 -0.30
N VAL A 66 -3.63 -15.33 -1.45
CA VAL A 66 -3.71 -14.64 -2.74
C VAL A 66 -5.13 -14.70 -3.27
N TYR A 67 -5.62 -13.58 -3.76
CA TYR A 67 -6.97 -13.42 -4.30
C TYR A 67 -6.90 -12.68 -5.64
N VAL A 68 -7.97 -12.72 -6.42
CA VAL A 68 -8.13 -11.75 -7.50
C VAL A 68 -8.29 -10.35 -6.94
N ALA A 69 -7.84 -9.32 -7.69
CA ALA A 69 -7.77 -7.94 -7.19
C ALA A 69 -9.08 -7.44 -6.58
N ALA A 70 -10.23 -7.73 -7.21
CA ALA A 70 -11.55 -7.36 -6.72
C ALA A 70 -11.88 -8.00 -5.35
N GLU A 71 -11.56 -9.28 -5.18
CA GLU A 71 -11.79 -9.98 -3.93
C GLU A 71 -10.85 -9.50 -2.81
N ALA A 72 -9.59 -9.23 -3.15
CA ALA A 72 -8.64 -8.66 -2.20
C ALA A 72 -9.09 -7.28 -1.72
N ALA A 73 -9.55 -6.40 -2.64
CA ALA A 73 -10.08 -5.08 -2.30
C ALA A 73 -11.28 -5.18 -1.34
N LYS A 74 -12.22 -6.07 -1.63
CA LYS A 74 -13.42 -6.28 -0.78
C LYS A 74 -13.09 -6.74 0.64
N LYS A 75 -11.96 -7.41 0.85
CA LYS A 75 -11.54 -7.97 2.14
C LYS A 75 -10.66 -7.02 2.95
N ALA A 76 -10.22 -5.91 2.37
CA ALA A 76 -9.19 -5.07 2.94
C ALA A 76 -9.72 -3.75 3.49
N ASP A 77 -9.11 -3.30 4.57
CA ASP A 77 -9.27 -1.94 5.10
C ASP A 77 -8.34 -0.95 4.38
N ILE A 78 -7.14 -1.41 4.01
CA ILE A 78 -6.11 -0.64 3.32
C ILE A 78 -5.75 -1.35 2.02
N ILE A 79 -5.86 -0.65 0.90
CA ILE A 79 -5.61 -1.18 -0.44
C ILE A 79 -4.43 -0.43 -1.03
N MET A 80 -3.28 -1.10 -1.12
CA MET A 80 -2.05 -0.53 -1.68
C MET A 80 -1.85 -0.99 -3.12
N ILE A 81 -1.93 -0.05 -4.08
CA ILE A 81 -1.86 -0.32 -5.51
C ILE A 81 -0.41 -0.19 -5.98
N LEU A 82 0.21 -1.32 -6.32
CA LEU A 82 1.63 -1.44 -6.70
C LEU A 82 1.84 -2.13 -8.05
N ILE A 83 0.90 -1.97 -8.97
CA ILE A 83 1.06 -2.33 -10.38
C ILE A 83 1.58 -1.12 -11.18
N ASN A 84 1.96 -1.33 -12.45
CA ASN A 84 2.42 -0.26 -13.32
C ASN A 84 1.38 0.84 -13.47
N ASP A 85 1.83 2.10 -13.50
CA ASP A 85 0.96 3.30 -13.48
C ASP A 85 -0.05 3.32 -14.65
N GLU A 86 0.36 2.86 -15.83
CA GLU A 86 -0.50 2.81 -17.02
C GLU A 86 -1.66 1.81 -16.91
N LEU A 87 -1.57 0.84 -16.01
CA LEU A 87 -2.60 -0.18 -15.81
C LEU A 87 -3.51 0.13 -14.61
N GLN A 88 -3.11 1.08 -13.76
CA GLN A 88 -3.80 1.33 -12.49
C GLN A 88 -5.22 1.85 -12.68
N ALA A 89 -5.44 2.78 -13.61
CA ALA A 89 -6.75 3.43 -13.79
C ALA A 89 -7.82 2.42 -14.21
N ASP A 90 -7.53 1.55 -15.18
CA ASP A 90 -8.45 0.54 -15.68
C ASP A 90 -8.73 -0.53 -14.62
N MET A 91 -7.69 -1.02 -13.94
CA MET A 91 -7.82 -1.98 -12.85
C MET A 91 -8.60 -1.38 -11.68
N TYR A 92 -8.30 -0.15 -11.30
CA TYR A 92 -9.02 0.57 -10.26
C TYR A 92 -10.51 0.63 -10.54
N LYS A 93 -10.89 1.10 -11.74
CA LYS A 93 -12.29 1.24 -12.14
C LYS A 93 -13.04 -0.09 -12.18
N LYS A 94 -12.34 -1.15 -12.61
CA LYS A 94 -12.94 -2.48 -12.78
C LYS A 94 -13.01 -3.25 -11.46
N ASP A 95 -11.91 -3.27 -10.70
CA ASP A 95 -11.72 -4.24 -9.63
C ASP A 95 -11.71 -3.60 -8.24
N ILE A 96 -11.31 -2.32 -8.09
CA ILE A 96 -11.17 -1.67 -6.78
C ILE A 96 -12.38 -0.80 -6.45
N GLU A 97 -12.71 0.16 -7.31
CA GLU A 97 -13.77 1.13 -7.06
C GLU A 97 -15.12 0.50 -6.66
N PRO A 98 -15.60 -0.58 -7.32
CA PRO A 98 -16.87 -1.21 -6.96
C PRO A 98 -16.85 -1.93 -5.59
N ASN A 99 -15.68 -2.15 -5.02
CA ASN A 99 -15.48 -2.88 -3.77
C ASN A 99 -14.98 -2.00 -2.62
N LEU A 100 -14.89 -0.68 -2.83
CA LEU A 100 -14.54 0.27 -1.78
C LEU A 100 -15.71 0.48 -0.83
N GLU A 101 -15.38 0.57 0.46
CA GLU A 101 -16.31 0.92 1.51
C GLU A 101 -15.87 2.25 2.18
N PRO A 102 -16.83 3.05 2.71
CA PRO A 102 -16.50 4.24 3.48
C PRO A 102 -15.48 3.95 4.58
N GLY A 103 -14.44 4.76 4.66
CA GLY A 103 -13.35 4.58 5.64
C GLY A 103 -12.21 3.67 5.19
N ASN A 104 -12.30 3.06 4.01
CA ASN A 104 -11.14 2.40 3.42
C ASN A 104 -10.02 3.41 3.14
N MET A 105 -8.78 2.91 3.04
CA MET A 105 -7.64 3.70 2.60
C MET A 105 -7.09 3.17 1.28
N LEU A 106 -6.98 4.05 0.29
CA LEU A 106 -6.22 3.80 -0.93
C LEU A 106 -4.81 4.34 -0.76
N MET A 107 -3.83 3.51 -1.06
CA MET A 107 -2.42 3.85 -0.94
C MET A 107 -1.68 3.59 -2.24
N PHE A 108 -0.82 4.53 -2.61
CA PHE A 108 -0.03 4.50 -3.84
C PHE A 108 1.46 4.63 -3.53
N ALA A 109 2.33 4.09 -4.39
CA ALA A 109 3.76 4.35 -4.33
C ALA A 109 4.21 5.49 -5.25
N HIS A 110 3.31 5.99 -6.10
CA HIS A 110 3.52 7.08 -7.02
C HIS A 110 2.25 7.94 -7.17
N GLY A 111 2.40 9.25 -7.24
CA GLY A 111 1.27 10.19 -7.27
C GLY A 111 0.64 10.42 -8.65
N PHE A 112 1.14 9.79 -9.72
CA PHE A 112 0.76 10.09 -11.10
C PHE A 112 -0.75 10.02 -11.34
N ASN A 113 -1.37 8.89 -11.04
CA ASN A 113 -2.78 8.66 -11.35
C ASN A 113 -3.73 9.57 -10.55
N ILE A 114 -3.36 9.95 -9.35
CA ILE A 114 -4.12 10.88 -8.52
C ILE A 114 -3.89 12.32 -9.01
N HIS A 115 -2.64 12.72 -9.20
CA HIS A 115 -2.28 14.08 -9.61
C HIS A 115 -2.89 14.46 -10.97
N PHE A 116 -2.85 13.57 -11.94
CA PHE A 116 -3.43 13.81 -13.28
C PHE A 116 -4.93 13.45 -13.39
N GLY A 117 -5.58 13.04 -12.30
CA GLY A 117 -7.00 12.72 -12.25
C GLY A 117 -7.40 11.50 -13.08
N CYS A 118 -6.46 10.59 -13.34
CA CYS A 118 -6.74 9.29 -13.99
C CYS A 118 -7.54 8.38 -13.06
N ILE A 119 -7.31 8.50 -11.75
CA ILE A 119 -8.09 7.85 -10.69
C ILE A 119 -8.73 8.96 -9.84
N LYS A 120 -10.03 8.86 -9.62
CA LYS A 120 -10.82 9.79 -8.79
C LYS A 120 -11.53 9.00 -7.71
N PRO A 121 -10.91 8.84 -6.54
CA PRO A 121 -11.51 8.11 -5.42
C PRO A 121 -12.79 8.79 -4.91
N PRO A 122 -13.74 8.03 -4.34
CA PRO A 122 -14.88 8.60 -3.65
C PRO A 122 -14.43 9.41 -2.44
N LYS A 123 -15.27 10.36 -1.98
CA LYS A 123 -14.91 11.33 -0.93
C LYS A 123 -14.84 10.75 0.48
N ASP A 124 -15.32 9.56 0.67
CA ASP A 124 -15.44 8.85 1.94
C ASP A 124 -14.33 7.82 2.21
N VAL A 125 -13.28 7.85 1.38
CA VAL A 125 -12.07 7.03 1.57
C VAL A 125 -10.84 7.92 1.77
N ASP A 126 -9.85 7.40 2.49
CA ASP A 126 -8.55 8.05 2.60
C ASP A 126 -7.70 7.81 1.35
N VAL A 127 -6.92 8.80 0.94
CA VAL A 127 -6.02 8.67 -0.21
C VAL A 127 -4.62 9.13 0.18
N THR A 128 -3.68 8.21 0.13
CA THR A 128 -2.32 8.40 0.65
C THR A 128 -1.26 7.90 -0.31
N MET A 129 -0.02 8.35 -0.10
CA MET A 129 1.14 7.91 -0.86
C MET A 129 2.30 7.58 0.08
N ILE A 130 2.93 6.44 -0.16
CA ILE A 130 4.25 6.06 0.35
C ILE A 130 5.14 5.74 -0.85
N ALA A 131 6.16 6.55 -1.07
CA ALA A 131 7.05 6.44 -2.22
C ALA A 131 8.51 6.22 -1.76
N PRO A 132 8.95 4.97 -1.53
CA PRO A 132 10.34 4.67 -1.22
C PRO A 132 11.27 5.16 -2.32
N LYS A 133 12.42 5.73 -1.94
CA LYS A 133 13.44 6.22 -2.87
C LYS A 133 14.54 5.18 -3.11
N ALA A 134 14.10 3.92 -3.26
CA ALA A 134 14.96 2.80 -3.57
C ALA A 134 14.20 1.72 -4.36
N PRO A 135 14.91 0.90 -5.17
CA PRO A 135 14.31 -0.29 -5.77
C PRO A 135 13.79 -1.26 -4.70
N GLY A 136 12.76 -2.06 -5.03
CA GLY A 136 12.13 -2.94 -4.07
C GLY A 136 13.07 -3.92 -3.38
N HIS A 137 14.08 -4.45 -4.08
CA HIS A 137 15.09 -5.31 -3.45
C HIS A 137 15.92 -4.58 -2.40
N THR A 138 16.21 -3.30 -2.59
CA THR A 138 16.90 -2.46 -1.59
C THR A 138 15.99 -2.16 -0.40
N VAL A 139 14.71 -1.81 -0.65
CA VAL A 139 13.71 -1.64 0.42
C VAL A 139 13.65 -2.89 1.30
N ARG A 140 13.70 -4.06 0.67
CA ARG A 140 13.69 -5.34 1.40
C ARG A 140 14.97 -5.61 2.17
N SER A 141 16.14 -5.44 1.55
CA SER A 141 17.43 -5.72 2.18
C SER A 141 17.75 -4.76 3.32
N GLU A 142 17.41 -3.47 3.19
CA GLU A 142 17.58 -2.50 4.28
C GLU A 142 16.69 -2.85 5.48
N TYR A 143 15.42 -3.22 5.25
CA TYR A 143 14.55 -3.71 6.31
C TYR A 143 15.14 -4.93 7.04
N GLN A 144 15.63 -5.94 6.31
CA GLN A 144 16.25 -7.12 6.88
C GLN A 144 17.54 -6.81 7.68
N ALA A 145 18.20 -5.72 7.32
CA ALA A 145 19.38 -5.21 8.06
C ALA A 145 19.01 -4.33 9.28
N GLY A 146 17.71 -4.21 9.60
CA GLY A 146 17.24 -3.33 10.68
C GLY A 146 17.38 -1.84 10.36
N LYS A 147 17.34 -1.49 9.06
CA LYS A 147 17.45 -0.13 8.55
C LYS A 147 16.23 0.21 7.72
N GLY A 148 16.05 1.49 7.40
CA GLY A 148 15.02 1.98 6.51
C GLY A 148 15.57 2.64 5.25
N THR A 149 14.72 2.76 4.24
CA THR A 149 14.98 3.58 3.06
C THR A 149 14.19 4.88 3.16
N PRO A 150 14.77 6.04 2.76
CA PRO A 150 14.02 7.28 2.71
C PRO A 150 12.75 7.12 1.85
N CYS A 151 11.62 7.59 2.37
CA CYS A 151 10.34 7.59 1.69
C CYS A 151 9.79 9.02 1.60
N LEU A 152 9.11 9.34 0.51
CA LEU A 152 8.19 10.47 0.48
C LEU A 152 6.80 9.99 0.87
N ILE A 153 6.14 10.75 1.72
CA ILE A 153 4.77 10.49 2.15
C ILE A 153 3.88 11.69 1.81
N ALA A 154 2.63 11.44 1.47
CA ALA A 154 1.62 12.46 1.23
C ALA A 154 0.23 11.95 1.56
N VAL A 155 -0.64 12.85 1.99
CA VAL A 155 -2.07 12.64 2.15
C VAL A 155 -2.78 13.57 1.18
N GLU A 156 -3.49 13.02 0.22
CA GLU A 156 -4.33 13.78 -0.73
C GLU A 156 -5.74 13.96 -0.17
N GLN A 157 -6.27 12.94 0.49
CA GLN A 157 -7.61 12.94 1.07
C GLN A 157 -7.60 12.26 2.43
N ASP A 158 -8.12 12.94 3.44
CA ASP A 158 -8.25 12.46 4.82
C ASP A 158 -9.73 12.44 5.21
N ALA A 159 -10.46 11.43 4.74
CA ALA A 159 -11.89 11.28 4.98
C ALA A 159 -12.19 10.83 6.41
N THR A 160 -11.30 10.04 6.99
CA THR A 160 -11.46 9.49 8.35
C THR A 160 -10.93 10.42 9.44
N GLY A 161 -10.10 11.42 9.10
CA GLY A 161 -9.34 12.23 10.05
C GLY A 161 -8.15 11.49 10.68
N LYS A 162 -7.78 10.31 10.14
CA LYS A 162 -6.71 9.44 10.64
C LYS A 162 -5.70 9.02 9.55
N ALA A 163 -5.81 9.60 8.36
CA ALA A 163 -4.99 9.20 7.22
C ALA A 163 -3.49 9.35 7.50
N TRP A 164 -3.07 10.44 8.16
CA TRP A 164 -1.67 10.64 8.53
C TRP A 164 -1.16 9.59 9.51
N ASP A 165 -1.94 9.29 10.53
CA ASP A 165 -1.58 8.30 11.54
C ASP A 165 -1.43 6.91 10.89
N CYS A 166 -2.41 6.47 10.11
CA CYS A 166 -2.34 5.19 9.39
C CYS A 166 -1.19 5.14 8.38
N LEU A 167 -0.94 6.24 7.64
CA LEU A 167 0.11 6.32 6.62
C LEU A 167 1.51 6.10 7.21
N LEU A 168 1.81 6.72 8.35
CA LEU A 168 3.11 6.61 9.00
C LEU A 168 3.43 5.17 9.41
N TYR A 169 2.42 4.33 9.65
CA TYR A 169 2.59 2.94 10.12
C TYR A 169 2.66 1.92 9.00
N THR A 170 2.11 2.21 7.84
CA THR A 170 2.26 1.39 6.64
C THR A 170 3.59 1.63 5.92
N SER A 171 4.41 2.55 6.43
CA SER A 171 5.76 2.75 5.92
C SER A 171 6.62 1.51 6.20
N PRO A 172 7.22 0.87 5.18
CA PRO A 172 8.05 -0.33 5.35
C PRO A 172 9.44 0.00 5.92
N SER A 173 9.55 1.07 6.67
CA SER A 173 10.79 1.48 7.31
C SER A 173 10.79 1.00 8.76
N PRO A 174 11.85 0.33 9.22
CA PRO A 174 12.02 0.05 10.65
C PRO A 174 12.28 1.32 11.43
#